data_9cf7c8a411b151c660a3e2bae80ccc78
#
_entry.id   9cf7c8a411b151c660a3e2bae80ccc78
#
_cell.length_a   1.000
_cell.length_b   1.000
_cell.length_c   1.000
_cell.angle_alpha   90.00
_cell.angle_beta   90.00
_cell.angle_gamma   90.00
#
_symmetry.space_group_name_H-M   'P 1'
#
loop_
_entity.id
_entity.type
_entity.pdbx_description
1 polymer ?
#
loop_
_entity_poly.entity_id
_entity_poly.type
_entity_poly.pdbx_seq_one_letter_code
_entity_poly.pdbx_strand_id
1 'polypeptide(L)'
;NLSYEDAFEKVKEDWKEELTLSWNGSIDLLDTNPFIRDVRQQLAIENLISASKYTILTISLIIISALIFNKNIFKYFCLLTFLSFSIFPLFVYIKNFKKFQLARKYSNYILTLHQGGSFLFLGILGLSLQFTANFFDYSDEVQKLIISEKTNFEITQILLLIIGTLTLTLISFFSIISQTKYIKQIEKVKPFLKYL
;
A
#
# COMPACT_ATOMS: atom_id res chain seq x y z
N ASN A 1 -0.44 27.68 40.38
CA ASN A 1 0.71 27.31 39.55
C ASN A 1 1.22 25.95 40.05
N LEU A 2 0.99 24.91 39.25
CA LEU A 2 1.60 23.60 39.49
C LEU A 2 3.10 23.68 39.22
N SER A 3 3.92 22.95 39.97
CA SER A 3 5.30 22.75 39.59
C SER A 3 5.39 21.99 38.28
N TYR A 4 6.54 22.02 37.59
CA TYR A 4 6.75 21.26 36.35
C TYR A 4 6.53 19.75 36.59
N GLU A 5 6.99 19.25 37.72
CA GLU A 5 6.88 17.85 38.10
C GLU A 5 5.41 17.45 38.36
N ASP A 6 4.64 18.26 39.06
CA ASP A 6 3.21 18.01 39.29
C ASP A 6 2.40 18.08 37.99
N ALA A 7 2.75 19.01 37.10
CA ALA A 7 2.11 19.11 35.78
C ALA A 7 2.42 17.90 34.91
N PHE A 8 3.68 17.41 34.96
CA PHE A 8 4.10 16.23 34.22
C PHE A 8 3.42 14.96 34.70
N GLU A 9 3.37 14.72 36.03
CA GLU A 9 2.70 13.54 36.60
C GLU A 9 1.18 13.57 36.31
N LYS A 10 0.55 14.73 36.36
CA LYS A 10 -0.87 14.87 35.98
C LYS A 10 -1.10 14.51 34.52
N VAL A 11 -0.29 15.05 33.59
CA VAL A 11 -0.40 14.69 32.17
C VAL A 11 -0.16 13.21 31.95
N LYS A 12 0.83 12.61 32.62
CA LYS A 12 1.12 11.19 32.55
C LYS A 12 -0.07 10.33 33.03
N GLU A 13 -0.76 10.76 34.08
CA GLU A 13 -1.94 10.07 34.60
C GLU A 13 -3.12 10.21 33.66
N ASP A 14 -3.39 11.40 33.10
CA ASP A 14 -4.41 11.66 32.10
C ASP A 14 -4.21 10.80 30.84
N TRP A 15 -2.97 10.52 30.45
CA TRP A 15 -2.62 9.71 29.26
C TRP A 15 -2.35 8.23 29.57
N LYS A 16 -2.51 7.80 30.81
CA LYS A 16 -2.14 6.44 31.25
C LYS A 16 -2.88 5.36 30.47
N GLU A 17 -4.19 5.51 30.25
CA GLU A 17 -4.98 4.55 29.49
C GLU A 17 -4.58 4.50 28.02
N GLU A 18 -4.34 5.65 27.40
CA GLU A 18 -3.91 5.81 26.00
C GLU A 18 -2.51 5.24 25.74
N LEU A 19 -1.61 5.35 26.74
CA LEU A 19 -0.23 4.91 26.65
C LEU A 19 0.00 3.48 27.13
N THR A 20 -0.99 2.86 27.79
CA THR A 20 -0.86 1.46 28.24
C THR A 20 -0.99 0.51 27.06
N LEU A 21 -0.06 -0.43 26.95
CA LEU A 21 -0.09 -1.47 25.93
C LEU A 21 -1.27 -2.40 26.21
N SER A 22 -2.16 -2.57 25.26
CA SER A 22 -3.29 -3.48 25.36
C SER A 22 -3.58 -4.17 24.03
N TRP A 23 -3.87 -5.47 24.10
CA TRP A 23 -4.36 -6.20 22.95
C TRP A 23 -5.88 -6.03 22.84
N ASN A 24 -6.37 -5.68 21.68
CA ASN A 24 -7.78 -5.42 21.43
C ASN A 24 -8.47 -6.49 20.56
N GLY A 25 -7.88 -7.68 20.43
CA GLY A 25 -8.43 -8.75 19.59
C GLY A 25 -8.19 -8.57 18.10
N SER A 26 -7.35 -7.62 17.68
CA SER A 26 -6.98 -7.47 16.28
C SER A 26 -6.08 -8.61 15.80
N ILE A 27 -6.03 -8.84 14.49
CA ILE A 27 -5.14 -9.84 13.85
C ILE A 27 -3.65 -9.50 14.10
N ASP A 28 -3.36 -8.23 14.38
CA ASP A 28 -2.04 -7.80 14.81
C ASP A 28 -1.84 -8.25 16.28
N LEU A 29 -1.12 -9.36 16.45
CA LEU A 29 -0.84 -9.98 17.75
C LEU A 29 0.10 -9.16 18.64
N LEU A 30 0.54 -7.99 18.18
CA LEU A 30 1.40 -7.11 18.95
C LEU A 30 0.57 -6.21 19.86
N ASP A 31 0.90 -6.23 21.15
CA ASP A 31 0.40 -5.23 22.09
C ASP A 31 0.87 -3.86 21.63
N THR A 32 -0.05 -3.04 21.19
CA THR A 32 0.23 -1.66 20.80
C THR A 32 -0.55 -0.70 21.66
N ASN A 33 0.08 0.41 21.96
CA ASN A 33 -0.53 1.55 22.61
C ASN A 33 -1.76 2.02 21.78
N PRO A 34 -2.94 2.21 22.39
CA PRO A 34 -4.16 2.64 21.73
C PRO A 34 -3.97 3.88 20.86
N PHE A 35 -3.29 4.89 21.37
CA PHE A 35 -2.99 6.11 20.59
C PHE A 35 -2.24 5.82 19.29
N ILE A 36 -1.17 5.02 19.35
CA ILE A 36 -0.39 4.65 18.16
C ILE A 36 -1.23 3.83 17.18
N ARG A 37 -2.07 2.94 17.69
CA ARG A 37 -2.99 2.13 16.88
C ARG A 37 -3.96 3.02 16.12
N ASP A 38 -4.61 3.95 16.81
CA ASP A 38 -5.64 4.81 16.23
C ASP A 38 -5.03 5.75 15.17
N VAL A 39 -3.86 6.33 15.46
CA VAL A 39 -3.13 7.14 14.47
C VAL A 39 -2.68 6.31 13.27
N ARG A 40 -2.21 5.07 13.47
CA ARG A 40 -1.87 4.16 12.36
C ARG A 40 -3.07 3.84 11.49
N GLN A 41 -4.22 3.56 12.11
CA GLN A 41 -5.46 3.28 11.40
C GLN A 41 -5.90 4.49 10.58
N GLN A 42 -5.89 5.68 11.14
CA GLN A 42 -6.22 6.92 10.44
C GLN A 42 -5.30 7.14 9.24
N LEU A 43 -3.99 7.00 9.41
CA LEU A 43 -3.01 7.14 8.32
C LEU A 43 -3.18 6.06 7.24
N ALA A 44 -3.55 4.84 7.63
CA ALA A 44 -3.84 3.78 6.68
C ALA A 44 -5.08 4.11 5.83
N ILE A 45 -6.15 4.63 6.46
CA ILE A 45 -7.35 5.09 5.77
C ILE A 45 -7.04 6.24 4.80
N GLU A 46 -6.26 7.24 5.22
CA GLU A 46 -5.83 8.33 4.33
C GLU A 46 -5.04 7.83 3.12
N ASN A 47 -4.13 6.88 3.35
CA ASN A 47 -3.36 6.26 2.26
C ASN A 47 -4.26 5.45 1.34
N LEU A 48 -5.25 4.73 1.88
CA LEU A 48 -6.23 3.95 1.12
C LEU A 48 -7.10 4.86 0.25
N ILE A 49 -7.62 5.96 0.79
CA ILE A 49 -8.40 6.95 0.03
C ILE A 49 -7.56 7.54 -1.11
N SER A 50 -6.29 7.86 -0.84
CA SER A 50 -5.39 8.37 -1.86
C SER A 50 -5.09 7.30 -2.93
N ALA A 51 -4.84 6.05 -2.54
CA ALA A 51 -4.63 4.94 -3.45
C ALA A 51 -5.86 4.66 -4.32
N SER A 52 -7.07 4.73 -3.74
CA SER A 52 -8.32 4.52 -4.47
C SER A 52 -8.53 5.54 -5.60
N LYS A 53 -8.15 6.81 -5.40
CA LYS A 53 -8.21 7.82 -6.46
C LYS A 53 -7.35 7.45 -7.66
N TYR A 54 -6.11 7.01 -7.43
CA TYR A 54 -5.20 6.58 -8.50
C TYR A 54 -5.64 5.27 -9.14
N THR A 55 -6.22 4.35 -8.35
CA THR A 55 -6.81 3.11 -8.86
C THR A 55 -7.96 3.39 -9.84
N ILE A 56 -8.90 4.27 -9.47
CA ILE A 56 -10.01 4.66 -10.34
C ILE A 56 -9.48 5.30 -11.63
N LEU A 57 -8.52 6.23 -11.53
CA LEU A 57 -7.89 6.83 -12.69
C LEU A 57 -7.26 5.79 -13.62
N THR A 58 -6.54 4.83 -13.07
CA THR A 58 -5.89 3.77 -13.86
C THR A 58 -6.91 2.87 -14.55
N ILE A 59 -7.96 2.47 -13.86
CA ILE A 59 -9.03 1.65 -14.45
C ILE A 59 -9.71 2.41 -15.57
N SER A 60 -10.00 3.70 -15.37
CA SER A 60 -10.55 4.56 -16.43
C SER A 60 -9.63 4.63 -17.65
N LEU A 61 -8.32 4.73 -17.45
CA LEU A 61 -7.35 4.70 -18.56
C LEU A 61 -7.33 3.35 -19.28
N ILE A 62 -7.45 2.23 -18.57
CA ILE A 62 -7.53 0.90 -19.19
C ILE A 62 -8.82 0.80 -20.04
N ILE A 63 -9.95 1.25 -19.52
CA ILE A 63 -11.23 1.25 -20.27
C ILE A 63 -11.13 2.12 -21.52
N ILE A 64 -10.61 3.34 -21.40
CA ILE A 64 -10.43 4.24 -22.53
C ILE A 64 -9.47 3.63 -23.56
N SER A 65 -8.38 3.02 -23.12
CA SER A 65 -7.43 2.36 -24.01
C SER A 65 -8.04 1.19 -24.78
N ALA A 66 -8.95 0.44 -24.16
CA ALA A 66 -9.67 -0.65 -24.81
C ALA A 66 -10.58 -0.15 -25.94
N LEU A 67 -11.15 1.06 -25.80
CA LEU A 67 -12.03 1.66 -26.81
C LEU A 67 -11.25 2.28 -27.98
N ILE A 68 -10.03 2.78 -27.73
CA ILE A 68 -9.27 3.54 -28.74
C ILE A 68 -8.25 2.66 -29.49
N PHE A 69 -7.60 1.73 -28.77
CA PHE A 69 -6.49 0.98 -29.32
C PHE A 69 -6.94 -0.31 -30.03
N ASN A 70 -6.18 -0.70 -31.03
CA ASN A 70 -6.32 -2.06 -31.59
C ASN A 70 -5.80 -3.10 -30.56
N LYS A 71 -6.14 -4.37 -30.79
CA LYS A 71 -5.84 -5.49 -29.86
C LYS A 71 -4.39 -5.56 -29.45
N ASN A 72 -3.47 -5.42 -30.39
CA ASN A 72 -2.04 -5.53 -30.11
C ASN A 72 -1.56 -4.37 -29.22
N ILE A 73 -1.96 -3.14 -29.53
CA ILE A 73 -1.56 -1.96 -28.75
C ILE A 73 -2.17 -2.04 -27.35
N PHE A 74 -3.44 -2.42 -27.23
CA PHE A 74 -4.13 -2.61 -25.93
C PHE A 74 -3.39 -3.64 -25.08
N LYS A 75 -3.06 -4.79 -25.66
CA LYS A 75 -2.33 -5.88 -25.00
C LYS A 75 -1.01 -5.40 -24.38
N TYR A 76 -0.17 -4.72 -25.17
CA TYR A 76 1.11 -4.21 -24.67
C TYR A 76 0.96 -3.04 -23.71
N PHE A 77 -0.04 -2.18 -23.90
CA PHE A 77 -0.37 -1.12 -22.95
C PHE A 77 -0.72 -1.67 -21.56
N CYS A 78 -1.58 -2.68 -21.50
CA CYS A 78 -1.94 -3.34 -20.25
C CYS A 78 -0.74 -4.06 -19.62
N LEU A 79 0.07 -4.77 -20.42
CA LEU A 79 1.29 -5.41 -19.95
C LEU A 79 2.23 -4.40 -19.26
N LEU A 80 2.54 -3.29 -19.92
CA LEU A 80 3.42 -2.26 -19.40
C LEU A 80 2.84 -1.63 -18.12
N THR A 81 1.52 -1.39 -18.11
CA THR A 81 0.82 -0.82 -16.95
C THR A 81 0.94 -1.74 -15.73
N PHE A 82 0.60 -3.02 -15.86
CA PHE A 82 0.66 -3.97 -14.74
C PHE A 82 2.09 -4.31 -14.31
N LEU A 83 3.03 -4.42 -15.25
CA LEU A 83 4.45 -4.57 -14.91
C LEU A 83 4.97 -3.37 -14.12
N SER A 84 4.56 -2.15 -14.47
CA SER A 84 4.97 -0.96 -13.74
C SER A 84 4.53 -0.99 -12.27
N PHE A 85 3.35 -1.54 -11.96
CA PHE A 85 2.86 -1.70 -10.59
C PHE A 85 3.69 -2.69 -9.76
N SER A 86 4.32 -3.66 -10.38
CA SER A 86 5.21 -4.60 -9.72
C SER A 86 6.63 -4.04 -9.59
N ILE A 87 7.14 -3.44 -10.66
CA ILE A 87 8.54 -2.99 -10.75
C ILE A 87 8.77 -1.69 -9.97
N PHE A 88 7.84 -0.74 -10.02
CA PHE A 88 8.06 0.58 -9.42
C PHE A 88 8.22 0.54 -7.90
N PRO A 89 7.35 -0.13 -7.11
CA PRO A 89 7.55 -0.27 -5.66
C PRO A 89 8.85 -1.00 -5.31
N LEU A 90 9.23 -2.02 -6.13
CA LEU A 90 10.48 -2.75 -5.95
C LEU A 90 11.69 -1.84 -6.20
N PHE A 91 11.66 -1.04 -7.26
CA PHE A 91 12.70 -0.07 -7.58
C PHE A 91 12.87 0.97 -6.46
N VAL A 92 11.76 1.53 -5.95
CA VAL A 92 11.79 2.48 -4.82
C VAL A 92 12.40 1.83 -3.58
N TYR A 93 12.05 0.57 -3.30
CA TYR A 93 12.60 -0.20 -2.18
C TYR A 93 14.11 -0.41 -2.33
N ILE A 94 14.57 -0.90 -3.49
CA ILE A 94 16.01 -1.14 -3.76
C ILE A 94 16.81 0.16 -3.67
N LYS A 95 16.32 1.23 -4.31
CA LYS A 95 16.97 2.55 -4.29
C LYS A 95 17.13 3.11 -2.86
N ASN A 96 16.16 2.85 -1.99
CA ASN A 96 16.18 3.34 -0.61
C ASN A 96 16.44 2.23 0.43
N PHE A 97 17.06 1.13 0.01
CA PHE A 97 17.26 -0.06 0.84
C PHE A 97 17.86 0.25 2.22
N LYS A 98 18.90 1.10 2.27
CA LYS A 98 19.51 1.51 3.55
C LYS A 98 18.54 2.18 4.50
N LYS A 99 17.55 2.96 3.98
CA LYS A 99 16.52 3.61 4.80
C LYS A 99 15.53 2.57 5.35
N PHE A 100 15.15 1.59 4.54
CA PHE A 100 14.26 0.51 4.98
C PHE A 100 14.95 -0.44 5.97
N GLN A 101 16.27 -0.65 5.86
CA GLN A 101 17.04 -1.42 6.85
C GLN A 101 17.03 -0.77 8.25
N LEU A 102 16.90 0.56 8.37
CA LEU A 102 16.81 1.23 9.67
C LEU A 102 15.60 0.72 10.47
N ALA A 103 14.46 0.49 9.84
CA ALA A 103 13.29 -0.08 10.51
C ALA A 103 13.56 -1.48 11.07
N ARG A 104 14.36 -2.29 10.39
CA ARG A 104 14.77 -3.62 10.87
C ARG A 104 15.80 -3.53 11.99
N LYS A 105 16.78 -2.62 11.86
CA LYS A 105 17.82 -2.42 12.87
C LYS A 105 17.25 -1.94 14.21
N TYR A 106 16.23 -1.09 14.15
CA TYR A 106 15.56 -0.52 15.32
C TYR A 106 14.15 -1.11 15.47
N SER A 107 14.02 -2.44 15.37
CA SER A 107 12.71 -3.13 15.40
C SER A 107 11.93 -2.94 16.71
N ASN A 108 12.63 -2.66 17.80
CA ASN A 108 12.02 -2.38 19.10
C ASN A 108 11.42 -0.96 19.21
N TYR A 109 11.64 -0.12 18.19
CA TYR A 109 11.14 1.24 18.16
C TYR A 109 10.24 1.48 16.96
N ILE A 110 9.21 2.29 17.14
CA ILE A 110 8.36 2.76 16.07
C ILE A 110 9.01 3.99 15.44
N LEU A 111 9.85 3.79 14.44
CA LEU A 111 10.53 4.89 13.77
C LEU A 111 9.58 5.74 12.93
N THR A 112 8.60 5.09 12.30
CA THR A 112 7.56 5.76 11.51
C THR A 112 6.26 4.98 11.54
N LEU A 113 5.15 5.71 11.46
CA LEU A 113 3.80 5.10 11.45
C LEU A 113 3.44 4.47 10.09
N HIS A 114 4.21 4.75 9.03
CA HIS A 114 3.99 4.19 7.69
C HIS A 114 4.77 2.89 7.41
N GLN A 115 5.49 2.36 8.40
CA GLN A 115 6.40 1.23 8.22
C GLN A 115 5.70 -0.02 7.67
N GLY A 116 4.53 -0.40 8.23
CA GLY A 116 3.80 -1.60 7.82
C GLY A 116 3.38 -1.57 6.34
N GLY A 117 2.73 -0.48 5.91
CA GLY A 117 2.22 -0.35 4.54
C GLY A 117 3.31 -0.32 3.47
N SER A 118 4.53 0.08 3.81
CA SER A 118 5.64 0.19 2.85
C SER A 118 6.19 -1.16 2.36
N PHE A 119 5.88 -2.27 3.04
CA PHE A 119 6.34 -3.61 2.68
C PHE A 119 5.26 -4.50 2.03
N LEU A 120 4.01 -4.05 1.95
CA LEU A 120 2.90 -4.86 1.43
C LEU A 120 3.15 -5.40 0.03
N PHE A 121 3.81 -4.64 -0.85
CA PHE A 121 4.08 -5.07 -2.23
C PHE A 121 4.96 -6.32 -2.30
N LEU A 122 5.85 -6.55 -1.33
CA LEU A 122 6.71 -7.75 -1.32
C LEU A 122 5.87 -9.02 -1.17
N GLY A 123 4.81 -8.96 -0.37
CA GLY A 123 3.91 -10.10 -0.16
C GLY A 123 3.09 -10.46 -1.40
N ILE A 124 2.82 -9.50 -2.28
CA ILE A 124 2.00 -9.73 -3.48
C ILE A 124 2.79 -9.78 -4.79
N LEU A 125 4.12 -9.60 -4.75
CA LEU A 125 4.94 -9.48 -5.96
C LEU A 125 4.76 -10.68 -6.89
N GLY A 126 4.81 -11.89 -6.36
CA GLY A 126 4.61 -13.12 -7.14
C GLY A 126 3.22 -13.19 -7.77
N LEU A 127 2.18 -12.88 -6.98
CA LEU A 127 0.80 -12.84 -7.46
C LEU A 127 0.59 -11.75 -8.52
N SER A 128 1.24 -10.60 -8.37
CA SER A 128 1.13 -9.51 -9.34
C SER A 128 1.77 -9.86 -10.70
N LEU A 129 2.90 -10.55 -10.69
CA LEU A 129 3.54 -11.04 -11.92
C LEU A 129 2.71 -12.12 -12.60
N GLN A 130 2.16 -13.07 -11.83
CA GLN A 130 1.28 -14.10 -12.36
C GLN A 130 0.00 -13.50 -12.93
N PHE A 131 -0.61 -12.54 -12.23
CA PHE A 131 -1.79 -11.82 -12.74
C PHE A 131 -1.48 -11.08 -14.03
N THR A 132 -0.33 -10.41 -14.12
CA THR A 132 0.12 -9.70 -15.32
C THR A 132 0.26 -10.65 -16.51
N ALA A 133 0.85 -11.83 -16.32
CA ALA A 133 0.99 -12.85 -17.37
C ALA A 133 -0.39 -13.35 -17.83
N ASN A 134 -1.27 -13.72 -16.90
CA ASN A 134 -2.62 -14.15 -17.23
C ASN A 134 -3.42 -13.04 -17.96
N PHE A 135 -3.33 -11.80 -17.50
CA PHE A 135 -4.00 -10.68 -18.17
C PHE A 135 -3.49 -10.47 -19.59
N PHE A 136 -2.19 -10.63 -19.80
CA PHE A 136 -1.57 -10.52 -21.11
C PHE A 136 -2.10 -11.60 -22.06
N ASP A 137 -2.22 -12.85 -21.61
CA ASP A 137 -2.71 -13.98 -22.42
C ASP A 137 -4.19 -13.80 -22.79
N TYR A 138 -4.99 -13.27 -21.86
CA TYR A 138 -6.44 -13.07 -22.06
C TYR A 138 -6.83 -11.64 -22.48
N SER A 139 -5.88 -10.80 -22.85
CA SER A 139 -6.10 -9.38 -23.16
C SER A 139 -7.14 -9.13 -24.26
N ASP A 140 -7.20 -10.01 -25.27
CA ASP A 140 -8.19 -9.92 -26.36
C ASP A 140 -9.62 -10.13 -25.85
N GLU A 141 -9.82 -11.13 -24.97
CA GLU A 141 -11.12 -11.39 -24.36
C GLU A 141 -11.52 -10.28 -23.39
N VAL A 142 -10.54 -9.71 -22.66
CA VAL A 142 -10.76 -8.55 -21.80
C VAL A 142 -11.19 -7.33 -22.60
N GLN A 143 -10.54 -7.07 -23.73
CA GLN A 143 -10.94 -5.97 -24.62
C GLN A 143 -12.35 -6.15 -25.14
N LYS A 144 -12.69 -7.34 -25.65
CA LYS A 144 -14.05 -7.65 -26.09
C LYS A 144 -15.09 -7.42 -24.98
N LEU A 145 -14.78 -7.85 -23.76
CA LEU A 145 -15.65 -7.63 -22.60
C LEU A 145 -15.92 -6.14 -22.37
N ILE A 146 -14.87 -5.30 -22.43
CA ILE A 146 -14.99 -3.84 -22.23
C ILE A 146 -15.81 -3.17 -23.33
N ILE A 147 -15.62 -3.58 -24.58
CA ILE A 147 -16.36 -3.02 -25.73
C ILE A 147 -17.74 -3.69 -25.96
N SER A 148 -18.16 -4.54 -25.02
CA SER A 148 -19.44 -5.25 -25.05
C SER A 148 -19.61 -6.21 -26.24
N GLU A 149 -18.53 -6.76 -26.75
CA GLU A 149 -18.52 -7.85 -27.71
C GLU A 149 -18.69 -9.21 -27.02
N LYS A 150 -19.08 -10.24 -27.78
CA LYS A 150 -19.19 -11.60 -27.26
C LYS A 150 -17.83 -12.12 -26.82
N THR A 151 -17.71 -12.45 -25.56
CA THR A 151 -16.52 -13.04 -24.93
C THR A 151 -16.75 -14.51 -24.59
N ASN A 152 -15.66 -15.27 -24.49
CA ASN A 152 -15.68 -16.66 -24.03
C ASN A 152 -15.52 -16.79 -22.50
N PHE A 153 -15.42 -15.68 -21.77
CA PHE A 153 -15.27 -15.70 -20.32
C PHE A 153 -16.54 -16.18 -19.61
N GLU A 154 -16.34 -17.05 -18.64
CA GLU A 154 -17.35 -17.38 -17.64
C GLU A 154 -17.45 -16.23 -16.60
N ILE A 155 -18.61 -16.16 -15.92
CA ILE A 155 -18.85 -15.13 -14.88
C ILE A 155 -17.78 -15.16 -13.80
N THR A 156 -17.31 -16.34 -13.40
CA THR A 156 -16.24 -16.52 -12.39
C THR A 156 -14.92 -15.90 -12.84
N GLN A 157 -14.56 -16.05 -14.11
CA GLN A 157 -13.34 -15.46 -14.68
C GLN A 157 -13.44 -13.93 -14.74
N ILE A 158 -14.60 -13.40 -15.10
CA ILE A 158 -14.86 -11.95 -15.11
C ILE A 158 -14.70 -11.37 -13.69
N LEU A 159 -15.31 -12.02 -12.69
CA LEU A 159 -15.19 -11.59 -11.29
C LEU A 159 -13.75 -11.62 -10.80
N LEU A 160 -13.01 -12.70 -11.07
CA LEU A 160 -11.60 -12.81 -10.70
C LEU A 160 -10.74 -11.74 -11.37
N LEU A 161 -11.00 -11.42 -12.63
CA LEU A 161 -10.30 -10.38 -13.36
C LEU A 161 -10.58 -8.99 -12.76
N ILE A 162 -11.82 -8.67 -12.44
CA ILE A 162 -12.20 -7.38 -11.83
C ILE A 162 -11.56 -7.26 -10.43
N ILE A 163 -11.74 -8.28 -9.58
CA ILE A 163 -11.18 -8.27 -8.21
C ILE A 163 -9.65 -8.22 -8.26
N GLY A 164 -9.02 -9.01 -9.13
CA GLY A 164 -7.56 -9.03 -9.29
C GLY A 164 -7.02 -7.67 -9.74
N THR A 165 -7.65 -7.04 -10.73
CA THR A 165 -7.27 -5.71 -11.22
C THR A 165 -7.40 -4.65 -10.13
N LEU A 166 -8.55 -4.63 -9.43
CA LEU A 166 -8.80 -3.70 -8.33
C LEU A 166 -7.80 -3.88 -7.20
N THR A 167 -7.61 -5.12 -6.76
CA THR A 167 -6.71 -5.43 -5.63
C THR A 167 -5.27 -5.11 -5.97
N LEU A 168 -4.78 -5.53 -7.14
CA LEU A 168 -3.41 -5.29 -7.57
C LEU A 168 -3.10 -3.79 -7.65
N THR A 169 -3.95 -3.03 -8.34
CA THR A 169 -3.74 -1.58 -8.50
C THR A 169 -3.83 -0.85 -7.17
N LEU A 170 -4.81 -1.20 -6.32
CA LEU A 170 -5.01 -0.57 -5.02
C LEU A 170 -3.81 -0.81 -4.08
N ILE A 171 -3.35 -2.06 -3.95
CA ILE A 171 -2.23 -2.39 -3.06
C ILE A 171 -0.93 -1.78 -3.59
N SER A 172 -0.73 -1.75 -4.91
CA SER A 172 0.47 -1.13 -5.50
C SER A 172 0.52 0.36 -5.20
N PHE A 173 -0.56 1.11 -5.43
CA PHE A 173 -0.61 2.54 -5.09
C PHE A 173 -0.50 2.79 -3.58
N PHE A 174 -1.19 1.99 -2.76
CA PHE A 174 -1.06 2.08 -1.31
C PHE A 174 0.39 1.90 -0.85
N SER A 175 1.09 0.91 -1.40
CA SER A 175 2.51 0.65 -1.09
C SER A 175 3.41 1.80 -1.53
N ILE A 176 3.22 2.35 -2.73
CA ILE A 176 3.99 3.49 -3.26
C ILE A 176 3.82 4.73 -2.37
N ILE A 177 2.57 5.04 -1.99
CA ILE A 177 2.25 6.16 -1.10
C ILE A 177 2.90 5.96 0.26
N SER A 178 2.75 4.77 0.84
CA SER A 178 3.33 4.43 2.14
C SER A 178 4.85 4.47 2.12
N GLN A 179 5.51 3.94 1.07
CA GLN A 179 6.95 4.04 0.88
C GLN A 179 7.44 5.48 0.79
N THR A 180 6.73 6.33 0.04
CA THR A 180 7.08 7.74 -0.12
C THR A 180 6.98 8.49 1.21
N LYS A 181 5.91 8.26 1.97
CA LYS A 181 5.71 8.86 3.29
C LYS A 181 6.75 8.33 4.29
N TYR A 182 7.04 7.01 4.27
CA TYR A 182 8.09 6.39 5.08
C TYR A 182 9.44 7.05 4.84
N ILE A 183 9.87 7.16 3.57
CA ILE A 183 11.17 7.75 3.22
C ILE A 183 11.29 9.19 3.73
N LYS A 184 10.21 10.00 3.59
CA LYS A 184 10.20 11.39 4.09
C LYS A 184 10.29 11.46 5.61
N GLN A 185 9.62 10.56 6.34
CA GLN A 185 9.64 10.55 7.79
C GLN A 185 10.98 10.05 8.33
N ILE A 186 11.54 8.98 7.77
CA ILE A 186 12.81 8.42 8.24
C ILE A 186 13.98 9.41 8.07
N GLU A 187 13.94 10.27 7.05
CA GLU A 187 14.92 11.33 6.87
C GLU A 187 14.90 12.33 8.02
N LYS A 188 13.72 12.63 8.56
CA LYS A 188 13.57 13.52 9.73
C LYS A 188 14.02 12.87 11.03
N VAL A 189 13.80 11.56 11.19
CA VAL A 189 14.13 10.81 12.40
C VAL A 189 15.61 10.42 12.45
N LYS A 190 16.23 10.17 11.29
CA LYS A 190 17.62 9.70 11.17
C LYS A 190 18.64 10.46 12.01
N PRO A 191 18.63 11.81 12.11
CA PRO A 191 19.59 12.54 12.95
C PRO A 191 19.51 12.18 14.43
N PHE A 192 18.33 11.73 14.90
CA PHE A 192 18.08 11.40 16.31
C PHE A 192 18.44 9.95 16.65
N LEU A 193 18.59 9.07 15.65
CA LEU A 193 18.92 7.64 15.87
C LEU A 193 20.30 7.41 16.51
N LYS A 194 21.17 8.42 16.52
CA LYS A 194 22.46 8.36 17.20
C LYS A 194 22.34 8.42 18.73
N TYR A 195 21.17 8.79 19.24
CA TYR A 195 20.92 8.89 20.69
C TYR A 195 20.13 7.67 21.23
N LEU A 196 19.71 6.75 20.37
CA LEU A 196 19.11 5.46 20.68
C LEU A 196 20.16 4.34 20.71
#